data_a2ce155fd3b9391b6fd714a357f2cf26
#
_entry.id   a2ce155fd3b9391b6fd714a357f2cf26
#
_cell.length_a   1.000
_cell.length_b   1.000
_cell.length_c   1.000
_cell.angle_alpha   90.00
_cell.angle_beta   90.00
_cell.angle_gamma   90.00
#
_symmetry.space_group_name_H-M   'P 1'
#
loop_
_entity.id
_entity.type
_entity.pdbx_description
1 polymer ?
#
loop_
_entity_poly.entity_id
_entity_poly.type
_entity_poly.pdbx_seq_one_letter_code
_entity_poly.pdbx_strand_id
1 'polypeptide(L)'
;MNNVRTVSDTKRTFYSLHTRPINTIYRRVVEELMVEMHLLSVNVDFSYDPIYALGVVTTFDRFMQGYRPEADKEPIFAALCQAVGSDAQTYKQDAERLKAFVAQRSAKEVIDSLSQESSFANTGDLQGTLQAIANNPKFKYSRLFAVGLFNLIEQADPELAKDPKRLIEALKQIATGLHLPDDKIQKDLELYRSNLEKMAQALVIMEDAVKAERKKREQRSSDKGVVVAPPNGQKGSGDSN
;
A
#
# COMPACT_ATOMS: atom_id res chain seq x y z
N MET A 1 23.32 -14.71 -23.89
CA MET A 1 22.23 -15.05 -22.95
C MET A 1 21.80 -13.77 -22.30
N ASN A 2 20.57 -13.29 -22.55
CA ASN A 2 20.02 -12.15 -21.82
C ASN A 2 19.80 -12.60 -20.39
N ASN A 3 20.60 -12.07 -19.48
CA ASN A 3 20.49 -12.38 -18.04
C ASN A 3 19.24 -11.68 -17.52
N VAL A 4 18.11 -12.39 -17.50
CA VAL A 4 16.86 -11.85 -16.95
C VAL A 4 17.07 -11.63 -15.46
N ARG A 5 16.84 -10.40 -15.00
CA ARG A 5 16.94 -10.02 -13.58
C ARG A 5 16.04 -10.93 -12.72
N THR A 6 16.60 -11.46 -11.65
CA THR A 6 15.89 -12.32 -10.70
C THR A 6 15.25 -11.49 -9.57
N VAL A 7 14.29 -12.09 -8.85
CA VAL A 7 13.74 -11.51 -7.60
C VAL A 7 14.84 -11.20 -6.59
N SER A 8 15.85 -12.09 -6.50
CA SER A 8 16.99 -11.88 -5.59
C SER A 8 17.83 -10.66 -5.98
N ASP A 9 18.02 -10.42 -7.28
CA ASP A 9 18.73 -9.22 -7.74
C ASP A 9 17.94 -7.96 -7.44
N THR A 10 16.63 -7.98 -7.63
CA THR A 10 15.75 -6.86 -7.28
C THR A 10 15.77 -6.57 -5.78
N LYS A 11 15.69 -7.60 -4.93
CA LYS A 11 15.82 -7.43 -3.47
C LYS A 11 17.18 -6.86 -3.08
N ARG A 12 18.26 -7.34 -3.68
CA ARG A 12 19.61 -6.81 -3.44
C ARG A 12 19.70 -5.33 -3.82
N THR A 13 19.15 -4.95 -4.97
CA THR A 13 19.11 -3.55 -5.42
C THR A 13 18.32 -2.69 -4.44
N PHE A 14 17.12 -3.13 -4.03
CA PHE A 14 16.32 -2.41 -3.05
C PHE A 14 17.08 -2.15 -1.76
N TYR A 15 17.69 -3.16 -1.15
CA TYR A 15 18.41 -3.01 0.11
C TYR A 15 19.76 -2.27 -0.03
N SER A 16 20.31 -2.15 -1.23
CA SER A 16 21.44 -1.25 -1.47
C SER A 16 21.03 0.22 -1.55
N LEU A 17 19.81 0.49 -2.02
CA LEU A 17 19.25 1.85 -2.11
C LEU A 17 18.64 2.32 -0.78
N HIS A 18 17.98 1.42 -0.06
CA HIS A 18 17.39 1.70 1.25
C HIS A 18 18.05 0.82 2.33
N THR A 19 19.04 1.39 3.02
CA THR A 19 19.85 0.67 4.03
C THR A 19 19.27 0.74 5.44
N ARG A 20 18.26 1.58 5.68
CA ARG A 20 17.63 1.69 7.00
C ARG A 20 16.75 0.48 7.30
N PRO A 21 16.72 0.02 8.56
CA PRO A 21 15.82 -1.07 8.94
C PRO A 21 14.36 -0.69 8.76
N ILE A 22 13.59 -1.57 8.12
CA ILE A 22 12.13 -1.45 8.02
C ILE A 22 11.52 -2.39 9.06
N ASN A 23 10.55 -1.87 9.83
CA ASN A 23 9.80 -2.69 10.80
C ASN A 23 9.22 -3.94 10.12
N THR A 24 9.27 -5.09 10.82
CA THR A 24 9.00 -6.41 10.25
C THR A 24 7.65 -6.52 9.55
N ILE A 25 6.58 -5.92 10.10
CA ILE A 25 5.23 -5.95 9.50
C ILE A 25 5.26 -5.22 8.15
N TYR A 26 5.81 -4.02 8.11
CA TYR A 26 5.88 -3.20 6.90
C TYR A 26 6.89 -3.75 5.89
N ARG A 27 8.00 -4.32 6.36
CA ARG A 27 8.99 -4.97 5.49
C ARG A 27 8.37 -6.08 4.65
N ARG A 28 7.50 -6.89 5.26
CA ARG A 28 6.77 -7.95 4.55
C ARG A 28 5.93 -7.37 3.42
N VAL A 29 5.18 -6.31 3.67
CA VAL A 29 4.37 -5.62 2.67
C VAL A 29 5.23 -5.10 1.52
N VAL A 30 6.33 -4.40 1.83
CA VAL A 30 7.25 -3.85 0.83
C VAL A 30 7.85 -4.98 -0.03
N GLU A 31 8.26 -6.10 0.58
CA GLU A 31 8.81 -7.25 -0.14
C GLU A 31 7.77 -7.95 -1.02
N GLU A 32 6.52 -8.09 -0.55
CA GLU A 32 5.43 -8.66 -1.35
C GLU A 32 5.12 -7.78 -2.56
N LEU A 33 5.01 -6.46 -2.36
CA LEU A 33 4.80 -5.51 -3.45
C LEU A 33 5.97 -5.51 -4.44
N MET A 34 7.20 -5.55 -3.94
CA MET A 34 8.41 -5.65 -4.77
C MET A 34 8.41 -6.90 -5.66
N VAL A 35 8.04 -8.06 -5.10
CA VAL A 35 7.97 -9.31 -5.87
C VAL A 35 6.90 -9.21 -6.95
N GLU A 36 5.73 -8.68 -6.65
CA GLU A 36 4.65 -8.51 -7.62
C GLU A 36 5.06 -7.57 -8.76
N MET A 37 5.62 -6.40 -8.44
CA MET A 37 6.14 -5.46 -9.44
C MET A 37 7.27 -6.07 -10.27
N HIS A 38 8.20 -6.83 -9.63
CA HIS A 38 9.28 -7.50 -10.35
C HIS A 38 8.74 -8.52 -11.35
N LEU A 39 7.81 -9.40 -10.94
CA LEU A 39 7.25 -10.43 -11.82
C LEU A 39 6.52 -9.82 -13.03
N LEU A 40 5.92 -8.66 -12.87
CA LEU A 40 5.35 -7.90 -13.98
C LEU A 40 6.44 -7.29 -14.85
N SER A 41 7.45 -6.64 -14.28
CA SER A 41 8.51 -5.94 -15.03
C SER A 41 9.34 -6.86 -15.93
N VAL A 42 9.44 -8.16 -15.59
CA VAL A 42 10.14 -9.16 -16.41
C VAL A 42 9.23 -9.95 -17.35
N ASN A 43 7.93 -9.71 -17.32
CA ASN A 43 6.96 -10.37 -18.18
C ASN A 43 6.90 -9.67 -19.54
N VAL A 44 7.06 -10.40 -20.62
CA VAL A 44 7.12 -9.85 -21.99
C VAL A 44 5.79 -9.25 -22.48
N ASP A 45 4.66 -9.68 -21.90
CA ASP A 45 3.34 -9.20 -22.26
C ASP A 45 2.88 -8.04 -21.35
N PHE A 46 3.70 -7.67 -20.33
CA PHE A 46 3.39 -6.54 -19.45
C PHE A 46 3.71 -5.22 -20.13
N SER A 47 2.73 -4.33 -20.12
CA SER A 47 2.90 -2.93 -20.48
C SER A 47 2.48 -2.06 -19.31
N TYR A 48 3.31 -1.09 -18.96
CA TYR A 48 3.00 -0.09 -17.95
C TYR A 48 1.77 0.74 -18.39
N ASP A 49 0.87 1.01 -17.46
CA ASP A 49 -0.26 1.91 -17.64
C ASP A 49 -0.55 2.72 -16.37
N PRO A 50 -1.23 3.88 -16.48
CA PRO A 50 -1.53 4.74 -15.34
C PRO A 50 -2.44 4.11 -14.28
N ILE A 51 -3.33 3.17 -14.67
CA ILE A 51 -4.23 2.48 -13.72
C ILE A 51 -3.42 1.52 -12.84
N TYR A 52 -2.48 0.80 -13.46
CA TYR A 52 -1.51 -0.01 -12.71
C TYR A 52 -0.68 0.87 -11.76
N ALA A 53 -0.17 2.01 -12.23
CA ALA A 53 0.58 2.94 -11.39
C ALA A 53 -0.22 3.42 -10.18
N LEU A 54 -1.48 3.81 -10.39
CA LEU A 54 -2.40 4.17 -9.31
C LEU A 54 -2.58 3.02 -8.31
N GLY A 55 -2.69 1.79 -8.79
CA GLY A 55 -2.78 0.60 -7.93
C GLY A 55 -1.53 0.37 -7.08
N VAL A 56 -0.34 0.56 -7.65
CA VAL A 56 0.93 0.49 -6.91
C VAL A 56 1.00 1.55 -5.82
N VAL A 57 0.76 2.81 -6.17
CA VAL A 57 0.78 3.94 -5.22
C VAL A 57 -0.25 3.72 -4.10
N THR A 58 -1.50 3.39 -4.46
CA THR A 58 -2.57 3.14 -3.50
C THR A 58 -2.24 1.98 -2.55
N THR A 59 -1.70 0.88 -3.08
CA THR A 59 -1.29 -0.28 -2.28
C THR A 59 -0.19 0.11 -1.30
N PHE A 60 0.84 0.79 -1.77
CA PHE A 60 1.93 1.24 -0.92
C PHE A 60 1.43 2.18 0.18
N ASP A 61 0.69 3.23 -0.16
CA ASP A 61 0.22 4.23 0.78
C ASP A 61 -0.66 3.63 1.88
N ARG A 62 -1.59 2.76 1.51
CA ARG A 62 -2.52 2.14 2.47
C ARG A 62 -1.84 1.14 3.40
N PHE A 63 -0.98 0.30 2.87
CA PHE A 63 -0.26 -0.67 3.70
C PHE A 63 0.87 -0.03 4.53
N MET A 64 1.40 1.12 4.10
CA MET A 64 2.39 1.91 4.86
C MET A 64 1.74 2.94 5.79
N GLN A 65 0.43 2.93 5.93
CA GLN A 65 -0.27 3.79 6.88
C GLN A 65 0.21 3.50 8.31
N GLY A 66 0.54 4.56 9.06
CA GLY A 66 1.07 4.43 10.42
C GLY A 66 2.56 4.08 10.51
N TYR A 67 3.26 3.84 9.39
CA TYR A 67 4.71 3.61 9.41
C TYR A 67 5.47 4.80 10.01
N ARG A 68 6.47 4.48 10.84
CA ARG A 68 7.35 5.48 11.48
C ARG A 68 8.81 5.10 11.27
N PRO A 69 9.69 6.06 10.97
CA PRO A 69 9.43 7.50 10.77
C PRO A 69 8.73 7.77 9.43
N GLU A 70 7.79 8.72 9.41
CA GLU A 70 7.00 9.09 8.21
C GLU A 70 7.89 9.49 7.03
N ALA A 71 8.99 10.21 7.32
CA ALA A 71 9.94 10.67 6.31
C ALA A 71 10.64 9.55 5.52
N ASP A 72 10.62 8.31 6.01
CA ASP A 72 11.23 7.18 5.32
C ASP A 72 10.31 6.54 4.25
N LYS A 73 9.01 6.86 4.23
CA LYS A 73 8.09 6.32 3.23
C LYS A 73 8.50 6.69 1.81
N GLU A 74 8.82 7.96 1.58
CA GLU A 74 9.30 8.42 0.27
C GLU A 74 10.56 7.69 -0.21
N PRO A 75 11.65 7.63 0.57
CA PRO A 75 12.83 6.84 0.21
C PRO A 75 12.55 5.36 -0.02
N ILE A 76 11.64 4.74 0.75
CA ILE A 76 11.26 3.34 0.56
C ILE A 76 10.56 3.16 -0.78
N PHE A 77 9.58 4.02 -1.11
CA PHE A 77 8.87 3.96 -2.38
C PHE A 77 9.79 4.19 -3.58
N ALA A 78 10.69 5.19 -3.48
CA ALA A 78 11.68 5.46 -4.51
C ALA A 78 12.61 4.27 -4.73
N ALA A 79 13.13 3.66 -3.65
CA ALA A 79 13.97 2.48 -3.73
C ALA A 79 13.22 1.27 -4.33
N LEU A 80 11.94 1.10 -3.99
CA LEU A 80 11.08 0.06 -4.54
C LEU A 80 10.93 0.18 -6.06
N CYS A 81 10.55 1.36 -6.55
CA CYS A 81 10.41 1.62 -7.98
C CYS A 81 11.75 1.45 -8.72
N GLN A 82 12.82 2.01 -8.19
CA GLN A 82 14.13 1.91 -8.81
C GLN A 82 14.64 0.45 -8.85
N ALA A 83 14.36 -0.35 -7.83
CA ALA A 83 14.74 -1.75 -7.78
C ALA A 83 14.09 -2.59 -8.89
N VAL A 84 12.89 -2.24 -9.34
CA VAL A 84 12.23 -2.88 -10.49
C VAL A 84 12.54 -2.19 -11.82
N GLY A 85 13.38 -1.16 -11.82
CA GLY A 85 13.81 -0.44 -13.03
C GLY A 85 12.81 0.64 -13.49
N SER A 86 12.01 1.17 -12.56
CA SER A 86 10.99 2.20 -12.81
C SER A 86 11.30 3.48 -12.04
N ASP A 87 10.58 4.55 -12.36
CA ASP A 87 10.70 5.85 -11.69
C ASP A 87 9.49 6.13 -10.79
N ALA A 88 9.73 6.38 -9.50
CA ALA A 88 8.70 6.66 -8.51
C ALA A 88 7.90 7.93 -8.82
N GLN A 89 8.54 8.94 -9.40
CA GLN A 89 7.89 10.19 -9.75
C GLN A 89 6.83 9.99 -10.84
N THR A 90 7.14 9.17 -11.84
CA THR A 90 6.19 8.80 -12.90
C THR A 90 4.95 8.13 -12.32
N TYR A 91 5.12 7.14 -11.42
CA TYR A 91 3.99 6.47 -10.75
C TYR A 91 3.08 7.46 -10.01
N LYS A 92 3.67 8.38 -9.26
CA LYS A 92 2.91 9.38 -8.49
C LYS A 92 2.20 10.38 -9.38
N GLN A 93 2.86 10.89 -10.41
CA GLN A 93 2.25 11.83 -11.35
C GLN A 93 1.06 11.19 -12.07
N ASP A 94 1.20 9.95 -12.52
CA ASP A 94 0.12 9.23 -13.18
C ASP A 94 -1.05 8.94 -12.21
N ALA A 95 -0.75 8.54 -10.97
CA ALA A 95 -1.76 8.34 -9.94
C ALA A 95 -2.53 9.64 -9.63
N GLU A 96 -1.83 10.75 -9.42
CA GLU A 96 -2.46 12.06 -9.15
C GLU A 96 -3.27 12.57 -10.34
N ARG A 97 -2.80 12.37 -11.58
CA ARG A 97 -3.54 12.72 -12.79
C ARG A 97 -4.87 11.95 -12.88
N LEU A 98 -4.86 10.65 -12.59
CA LEU A 98 -6.08 9.84 -12.57
C LEU A 98 -7.04 10.25 -11.45
N LYS A 99 -6.54 10.51 -10.26
CA LYS A 99 -7.36 11.01 -9.14
C LYS A 99 -8.00 12.36 -9.48
N ALA A 100 -7.25 13.28 -10.07
CA ALA A 100 -7.77 14.58 -10.50
C ALA A 100 -8.83 14.44 -11.60
N PHE A 101 -8.67 13.46 -12.52
CA PHE A 101 -9.65 13.15 -13.54
C PHE A 101 -10.99 12.72 -12.92
N VAL A 102 -10.95 11.83 -11.93
CA VAL A 102 -12.14 11.27 -11.29
C VAL A 102 -12.82 12.29 -10.37
N ALA A 103 -12.07 13.14 -9.66
CA ALA A 103 -12.60 14.10 -8.69
C ALA A 103 -13.65 15.08 -9.26
N GLN A 104 -13.69 15.25 -10.58
CA GLN A 104 -14.61 16.16 -11.28
C GLN A 104 -15.78 15.42 -11.96
N ARG A 105 -15.96 14.13 -11.68
CA ARG A 105 -16.92 13.25 -12.38
C ARG A 105 -17.78 12.45 -11.42
N SER A 106 -19.00 12.15 -11.85
CA SER A 106 -19.85 11.20 -11.13
C SER A 106 -19.34 9.77 -11.30
N ALA A 107 -19.70 8.89 -10.35
CA ALA A 107 -19.36 7.47 -10.44
C ALA A 107 -19.85 6.83 -11.74
N LYS A 108 -21.06 7.20 -12.20
CA LYS A 108 -21.59 6.69 -13.47
C LYS A 108 -20.69 7.07 -14.65
N GLU A 109 -20.30 8.33 -14.75
CA GLU A 109 -19.39 8.79 -15.81
C GLU A 109 -18.05 8.06 -15.77
N VAL A 110 -17.50 7.85 -14.57
CA VAL A 110 -16.23 7.11 -14.40
C VAL A 110 -16.40 5.67 -14.88
N ILE A 111 -17.45 4.98 -14.45
CA ILE A 111 -17.72 3.58 -14.83
C ILE A 111 -17.95 3.47 -16.34
N ASP A 112 -18.79 4.32 -16.92
CA ASP A 112 -19.07 4.34 -18.36
C ASP A 112 -17.82 4.62 -19.19
N SER A 113 -16.90 5.47 -18.69
CA SER A 113 -15.61 5.74 -19.34
C SER A 113 -14.68 4.52 -19.24
N LEU A 114 -14.57 3.91 -18.06
CA LEU A 114 -13.70 2.74 -17.83
C LEU A 114 -14.21 1.51 -18.60
N SER A 115 -15.52 1.35 -18.77
CA SER A 115 -16.13 0.28 -19.56
C SER A 115 -16.18 0.56 -21.06
N GLN A 116 -15.70 1.72 -21.51
CA GLN A 116 -15.74 2.21 -22.88
C GLN A 116 -17.16 2.39 -23.47
N GLU A 117 -18.19 2.45 -22.63
CA GLU A 117 -19.56 2.74 -23.07
C GLU A 117 -19.75 4.20 -23.47
N SER A 118 -18.91 5.09 -22.95
CA SER A 118 -18.86 6.49 -23.37
C SER A 118 -17.42 6.99 -23.44
N SER A 119 -17.17 7.89 -24.40
CA SER A 119 -15.91 8.64 -24.48
C SER A 119 -16.15 10.09 -24.07
N PHE A 120 -15.39 10.57 -23.09
CA PHE A 120 -15.48 11.96 -22.65
C PHE A 120 -14.44 12.84 -23.35
N ALA A 121 -14.85 14.06 -23.68
CA ALA A 121 -13.90 15.09 -24.08
C ALA A 121 -12.95 15.36 -22.88
N ASN A 122 -11.66 15.57 -23.17
CA ASN A 122 -10.61 15.84 -22.18
C ASN A 122 -10.24 14.67 -21.24
N THR A 123 -10.38 13.41 -21.69
CA THR A 123 -9.85 12.25 -20.96
C THR A 123 -8.32 12.16 -20.99
N GLY A 124 -7.65 13.07 -21.71
CA GLY A 124 -6.21 12.99 -21.94
C GLY A 124 -5.84 11.67 -22.61
N ASP A 125 -4.78 11.04 -22.12
CA ASP A 125 -4.27 9.76 -22.63
C ASP A 125 -5.03 8.53 -22.07
N LEU A 126 -5.94 8.71 -21.09
CA LEU A 126 -6.66 7.60 -20.46
C LEU A 126 -7.53 6.80 -21.43
N GLN A 127 -8.25 7.48 -22.34
CA GLN A 127 -9.08 6.81 -23.33
C GLN A 127 -8.25 5.93 -24.28
N GLY A 128 -7.10 6.46 -24.74
CA GLY A 128 -6.17 5.68 -25.55
C GLY A 128 -5.62 4.47 -24.80
N THR A 129 -5.29 4.64 -23.51
CA THR A 129 -4.87 3.53 -22.64
C THR A 129 -5.93 2.45 -22.51
N LEU A 130 -7.18 2.83 -22.23
CA LEU A 130 -8.30 1.88 -22.10
C LEU A 130 -8.56 1.13 -23.41
N GLN A 131 -8.52 1.83 -24.55
CA GLN A 131 -8.66 1.19 -25.87
C GLN A 131 -7.49 0.23 -26.15
N ALA A 132 -6.26 0.61 -25.81
CA ALA A 132 -5.11 -0.25 -25.97
C ALA A 132 -5.22 -1.52 -25.11
N ILE A 133 -5.73 -1.41 -23.87
CA ILE A 133 -5.99 -2.55 -22.98
C ILE A 133 -7.05 -3.47 -23.59
N ALA A 134 -8.21 -2.92 -23.95
CA ALA A 134 -9.34 -3.72 -24.47
C ALA A 134 -9.00 -4.44 -25.79
N ASN A 135 -8.17 -3.82 -26.63
CA ASN A 135 -7.77 -4.40 -27.93
C ASN A 135 -6.53 -5.31 -27.83
N ASN A 136 -5.96 -5.48 -26.64
CA ASN A 136 -4.78 -6.32 -26.44
C ASN A 136 -5.15 -7.71 -25.88
N PRO A 137 -5.22 -8.77 -26.71
CA PRO A 137 -5.56 -10.12 -26.24
C PRO A 137 -4.49 -10.72 -25.32
N LYS A 138 -3.30 -10.10 -25.25
CA LYS A 138 -2.21 -10.48 -24.37
C LYS A 138 -2.04 -9.53 -23.20
N PHE A 139 -3.04 -8.69 -22.92
CA PHE A 139 -2.95 -7.78 -21.78
C PHE A 139 -2.64 -8.54 -20.48
N LYS A 140 -1.56 -8.16 -19.84
CA LYS A 140 -1.13 -8.78 -18.61
C LYS A 140 -1.84 -8.16 -17.41
N TYR A 141 -3.03 -8.67 -17.12
CA TYR A 141 -3.78 -8.31 -15.92
C TYR A 141 -2.95 -8.57 -14.65
N SER A 142 -3.05 -7.68 -13.67
CA SER A 142 -2.46 -7.81 -12.34
C SER A 142 -3.43 -7.39 -11.23
N ARG A 143 -3.21 -7.87 -10.01
CA ARG A 143 -3.96 -7.41 -8.83
C ARG A 143 -3.78 -5.92 -8.60
N LEU A 144 -2.60 -5.38 -8.86
CA LEU A 144 -2.34 -3.94 -8.74
C LEU A 144 -3.19 -3.12 -9.71
N PHE A 145 -3.38 -3.61 -10.93
CA PHE A 145 -4.32 -3.00 -11.86
C PHE A 145 -5.76 -2.99 -11.31
N ALA A 146 -6.22 -4.10 -10.71
CA ALA A 146 -7.55 -4.16 -10.09
C ALA A 146 -7.68 -3.18 -8.91
N VAL A 147 -6.63 -3.01 -8.09
CA VAL A 147 -6.61 -2.01 -7.01
C VAL A 147 -6.70 -0.59 -7.59
N GLY A 148 -6.05 -0.32 -8.72
CA GLY A 148 -6.18 0.96 -9.43
C GLY A 148 -7.61 1.22 -9.89
N LEU A 149 -8.27 0.26 -10.54
CA LEU A 149 -9.69 0.35 -10.90
C LEU A 149 -10.59 0.60 -9.70
N PHE A 150 -10.41 -0.17 -8.64
CA PHE A 150 -11.16 -0.01 -7.39
C PHE A 150 -10.98 1.40 -6.80
N ASN A 151 -9.75 1.91 -6.80
CA ASN A 151 -9.48 3.25 -6.28
C ASN A 151 -10.19 4.35 -7.09
N LEU A 152 -10.26 4.22 -8.42
CA LEU A 152 -11.02 5.17 -9.26
C LEU A 152 -12.52 5.18 -8.91
N ILE A 153 -13.11 4.00 -8.71
CA ILE A 153 -14.51 3.87 -8.29
C ILE A 153 -14.72 4.48 -6.90
N GLU A 154 -13.85 4.16 -5.95
CA GLU A 154 -13.92 4.63 -4.57
C GLU A 154 -13.76 6.16 -4.46
N GLN A 155 -12.91 6.77 -5.29
CA GLN A 155 -12.75 8.22 -5.37
C GLN A 155 -13.98 8.91 -5.96
N ALA A 156 -14.63 8.28 -6.93
CA ALA A 156 -15.85 8.81 -7.56
C ALA A 156 -17.09 8.70 -6.66
N ASP A 157 -17.25 7.57 -5.95
CA ASP A 157 -18.35 7.31 -5.02
C ASP A 157 -17.90 6.34 -3.91
N PRO A 158 -17.48 6.86 -2.75
CA PRO A 158 -17.10 6.03 -1.61
C PRO A 158 -18.22 5.12 -1.09
N GLU A 159 -19.49 5.51 -1.24
CA GLU A 159 -20.63 4.71 -0.79
C GLU A 159 -20.91 3.53 -1.76
N LEU A 160 -20.73 3.74 -3.06
CA LEU A 160 -20.75 2.65 -4.05
C LEU A 160 -19.65 1.62 -3.73
N ALA A 161 -18.44 2.08 -3.43
CA ALA A 161 -17.31 1.20 -3.12
C ALA A 161 -17.51 0.38 -1.82
N LYS A 162 -18.35 0.84 -0.90
CA LYS A 162 -18.72 0.12 0.33
C LYS A 162 -19.85 -0.88 0.12
N ASP A 163 -20.72 -0.67 -0.86
CA ASP A 163 -21.82 -1.57 -1.19
C ASP A 163 -21.33 -2.72 -2.06
N PRO A 164 -21.30 -3.98 -1.55
CA PRO A 164 -20.76 -5.10 -2.29
C PRO A 164 -21.49 -5.38 -3.60
N LYS A 165 -22.82 -5.18 -3.66
CA LYS A 165 -23.61 -5.45 -4.87
C LYS A 165 -23.33 -4.41 -5.94
N ARG A 166 -23.40 -3.13 -5.60
CA ARG A 166 -23.12 -2.03 -6.52
C ARG A 166 -21.68 -2.09 -7.04
N LEU A 167 -20.72 -2.40 -6.17
CA LEU A 167 -19.33 -2.55 -6.56
C LEU A 167 -19.12 -3.72 -7.54
N ILE A 168 -19.72 -4.89 -7.29
CA ILE A 168 -19.65 -6.04 -8.19
C ILE A 168 -20.23 -5.70 -9.56
N GLU A 169 -21.36 -5.02 -9.61
CA GLU A 169 -22.01 -4.59 -10.88
C GLU A 169 -21.08 -3.63 -11.65
N ALA A 170 -20.52 -2.63 -10.99
CA ALA A 170 -19.59 -1.68 -11.60
C ALA A 170 -18.32 -2.37 -12.15
N LEU A 171 -17.71 -3.25 -11.34
CA LEU A 171 -16.53 -4.00 -11.76
C LEU A 171 -16.82 -4.95 -12.93
N LYS A 172 -17.99 -5.59 -12.94
CA LYS A 172 -18.41 -6.45 -14.03
C LYS A 172 -18.62 -5.66 -15.35
N GLN A 173 -19.25 -4.48 -15.28
CA GLN A 173 -19.40 -3.59 -16.43
C GLN A 173 -18.02 -3.20 -17.00
N ILE A 174 -17.10 -2.76 -16.15
CA ILE A 174 -15.72 -2.39 -16.55
C ILE A 174 -14.97 -3.60 -17.12
N ALA A 175 -15.04 -4.75 -16.45
CA ALA A 175 -14.38 -5.97 -16.90
C ALA A 175 -14.88 -6.42 -18.28
N THR A 176 -16.18 -6.30 -18.53
CA THR A 176 -16.79 -6.60 -19.83
C THR A 176 -16.24 -5.68 -20.91
N GLY A 177 -16.22 -4.37 -20.68
CA GLY A 177 -15.73 -3.38 -21.65
C GLY A 177 -14.23 -3.48 -21.96
N LEU A 178 -13.44 -3.91 -20.97
CA LEU A 178 -11.99 -4.08 -21.11
C LEU A 178 -11.57 -5.53 -21.43
N HIS A 179 -12.50 -6.45 -21.61
CA HIS A 179 -12.25 -7.88 -21.83
C HIS A 179 -11.39 -8.54 -20.73
N LEU A 180 -11.64 -8.16 -19.47
CA LEU A 180 -10.90 -8.64 -18.31
C LEU A 180 -11.65 -9.76 -17.56
N PRO A 181 -10.94 -10.61 -16.80
CA PRO A 181 -11.55 -11.68 -16.01
C PRO A 181 -12.21 -11.14 -14.73
N ASP A 182 -13.52 -10.89 -14.75
CA ASP A 182 -14.30 -10.29 -13.66
C ASP A 182 -14.21 -11.09 -12.34
N ASP A 183 -14.36 -12.41 -12.38
CA ASP A 183 -14.19 -13.27 -11.21
C ASP A 183 -12.83 -13.11 -10.52
N LYS A 184 -11.79 -12.91 -11.33
CA LYS A 184 -10.44 -12.72 -10.80
C LYS A 184 -10.29 -11.34 -10.16
N ILE A 185 -10.85 -10.30 -10.78
CA ILE A 185 -10.84 -8.94 -10.22
C ILE A 185 -11.52 -8.95 -8.85
N GLN A 186 -12.70 -9.57 -8.74
CA GLN A 186 -13.43 -9.63 -7.47
C GLN A 186 -12.63 -10.35 -6.38
N LYS A 187 -12.07 -11.52 -6.68
CA LYS A 187 -11.23 -12.28 -5.73
C LYS A 187 -9.97 -11.54 -5.31
N ASP A 188 -9.30 -10.87 -6.25
CA ASP A 188 -8.10 -10.09 -5.96
C ASP A 188 -8.40 -8.88 -5.06
N LEU A 189 -9.54 -8.21 -5.26
CA LEU A 189 -9.99 -7.10 -4.43
C LEU A 189 -10.48 -7.56 -3.06
N GLU A 190 -11.15 -8.69 -2.96
CA GLU A 190 -11.54 -9.28 -1.69
C GLU A 190 -10.31 -9.63 -0.84
N LEU A 191 -9.31 -10.26 -1.45
CA LEU A 191 -8.03 -10.53 -0.80
C LEU A 191 -7.31 -9.24 -0.38
N TYR A 192 -7.28 -8.23 -1.24
CA TYR A 192 -6.68 -6.93 -0.93
C TYR A 192 -7.33 -6.28 0.30
N ARG A 193 -8.67 -6.21 0.34
CA ARG A 193 -9.43 -5.64 1.46
C ARG A 193 -9.21 -6.43 2.76
N SER A 194 -9.28 -7.76 2.69
CA SER A 194 -8.99 -8.64 3.84
C SER A 194 -7.57 -8.44 4.38
N ASN A 195 -6.58 -8.26 3.52
CA ASN A 195 -5.21 -8.01 3.95
C ASN A 195 -5.04 -6.63 4.60
N LEU A 196 -5.74 -5.60 4.12
CA LEU A 196 -5.77 -4.28 4.76
C LEU A 196 -6.38 -4.35 6.17
N GLU A 197 -7.49 -5.05 6.33
CA GLU A 197 -8.12 -5.27 7.64
C GLU A 197 -7.19 -5.99 8.62
N LYS A 198 -6.55 -7.06 8.18
CA LYS A 198 -5.55 -7.79 8.99
C LYS A 198 -4.37 -6.91 9.39
N MET A 199 -3.90 -6.08 8.46
CA MET A 199 -2.83 -5.13 8.75
C MET A 199 -3.25 -4.10 9.81
N ALA A 200 -4.44 -3.53 9.66
CA ALA A 200 -4.99 -2.59 10.64
C ALA A 200 -5.13 -3.23 12.04
N GLN A 201 -5.64 -4.45 12.14
CA GLN A 201 -5.72 -5.21 13.39
C GLN A 201 -4.34 -5.46 14.00
N ALA A 202 -3.35 -5.85 13.19
CA ALA A 202 -1.98 -6.09 13.66
C ALA A 202 -1.33 -4.80 14.21
N LEU A 203 -1.60 -3.66 13.60
CA LEU A 203 -1.11 -2.35 14.08
C LEU A 203 -1.72 -1.96 15.42
N VAL A 204 -3.02 -2.17 15.62
CA VAL A 204 -3.68 -1.92 16.91
C VAL A 204 -3.06 -2.78 18.02
N ILE A 205 -2.88 -4.07 17.78
CA ILE A 205 -2.26 -4.98 18.75
C ILE A 205 -0.83 -4.54 19.09
N MET A 206 -0.06 -4.11 18.09
CA MET A 206 1.30 -3.63 18.30
C MET A 206 1.33 -2.33 19.11
N GLU A 207 0.44 -1.38 18.84
CA GLU A 207 0.34 -0.14 19.61
C GLU A 207 -0.04 -0.41 21.07
N ASP A 208 -0.98 -1.31 21.32
CA ASP A 208 -1.40 -1.67 22.68
C ASP A 208 -0.28 -2.37 23.44
N ALA A 209 0.49 -3.25 22.78
CA ALA A 209 1.65 -3.89 23.37
C ALA A 209 2.73 -2.86 23.77
N VAL A 210 3.02 -1.89 22.91
CA VAL A 210 3.99 -0.80 23.18
C VAL A 210 3.50 0.08 24.34
N LYS A 211 2.23 0.44 24.37
CA LYS A 211 1.62 1.21 25.49
C LYS A 211 1.71 0.46 26.82
N ALA A 212 1.42 -0.84 26.80
CA ALA A 212 1.49 -1.70 27.98
C ALA A 212 2.94 -1.81 28.53
N GLU A 213 3.91 -1.99 27.63
CA GLU A 213 5.33 -2.06 28.00
C GLU A 213 5.84 -0.74 28.58
N ARG A 214 5.45 0.39 27.96
CA ARG A 214 5.79 1.72 28.47
C ARG A 214 5.22 1.93 29.89
N LYS A 215 3.96 1.61 30.10
CA LYS A 215 3.32 1.72 31.43
C LYS A 215 4.02 0.86 32.47
N LYS A 216 4.40 -0.37 32.11
CA LYS A 216 5.16 -1.28 33.00
C LYS A 216 6.54 -0.75 33.32
N ARG A 217 7.21 -0.08 32.37
CA ARG A 217 8.52 0.55 32.57
C ARG A 217 8.41 1.78 33.49
N GLU A 218 7.39 2.60 33.31
CA GLU A 218 7.11 3.76 34.18
C GLU A 218 6.80 3.32 35.62
N GLN A 219 6.00 2.27 35.83
CA GLN A 219 5.73 1.69 37.15
C GLN A 219 7.00 1.19 37.83
N ARG A 220 7.85 0.45 37.10
CA ARG A 220 9.12 -0.05 37.62
C ARG A 220 10.12 1.07 37.97
N SER A 221 10.08 2.21 37.32
CA SER A 221 10.91 3.35 37.62
C SER A 221 10.41 4.11 38.87
N SER A 222 9.10 4.20 39.08
CA SER A 222 8.52 4.79 40.30
C SER A 222 8.75 3.92 41.52
N ASP A 223 8.64 2.58 41.41
CA ASP A 223 8.92 1.65 42.53
C ASP A 223 10.39 1.64 42.92
N LYS A 224 11.32 1.89 42.03
CA LYS A 224 12.77 2.05 42.35
C LYS A 224 13.11 3.39 42.96
N GLY A 225 12.26 4.39 42.84
CA GLY A 225 12.43 5.73 43.48
C GLY A 225 12.08 5.75 44.97
N VAL A 226 11.43 4.70 45.49
CA VAL A 226 11.10 4.55 46.91
C VAL A 226 12.12 3.63 47.57
N VAL A 227 13.39 4.03 47.56
CA VAL A 227 14.41 3.47 48.49
C VAL A 227 14.27 4.20 49.80
N VAL A 228 13.64 3.53 50.77
CA VAL A 228 13.52 3.94 52.15
C VAL A 228 14.94 4.24 52.71
N ALA A 229 15.14 5.45 53.19
CA ALA A 229 16.35 5.81 53.92
C ALA A 229 16.47 4.89 55.16
N PRO A 230 17.67 4.39 55.49
CA PRO A 230 17.87 3.53 56.65
C PRO A 230 17.54 4.35 57.93
N PRO A 231 16.90 3.70 58.94
CA PRO A 231 16.60 4.38 60.21
C PRO A 231 17.88 4.83 60.89
N ASN A 232 17.87 6.11 61.25
CA ASN A 232 18.98 6.79 61.95
C ASN A 232 19.22 6.10 63.32
N GLY A 233 20.32 5.41 63.45
CA GLY A 233 20.74 4.76 64.68
C GLY A 233 21.02 5.81 65.77
N GLN A 234 20.20 5.83 66.77
CA GLN A 234 20.42 6.56 68.01
C GLN A 234 21.75 6.08 68.66
N LYS A 235 22.71 7.02 68.80
CA LYS A 235 23.83 6.86 69.69
C LYS A 235 23.28 6.99 71.15
N GLY A 236 23.23 5.90 71.84
CA GLY A 236 23.12 5.91 73.28
C GLY A 236 24.45 6.33 73.92
N SER A 237 24.42 7.46 74.55
CA SER A 237 25.46 7.89 75.55
C SER A 237 25.28 7.04 76.80
N GLY A 238 26.30 6.34 77.20
CA GLY A 238 26.38 5.66 78.48
C GLY A 238 27.68 6.13 79.21
N ASP A 239 27.43 6.90 80.22
CA ASP A 239 28.41 7.43 81.14
C ASP A 239 28.99 6.37 82.11
N SER A 240 30.21 6.62 82.54
CA SER A 240 30.76 6.42 83.92
C SER A 240 31.10 5.02 84.35
N ASN A 241 32.30 4.67 84.62
CA ASN A 241 33.16 4.89 85.88
C ASN A 241 34.51 4.19 85.69
#